data_405d18d6c1aa121e8d91468beba9d676
#
_entry.id   405d18d6c1aa121e8d91468beba9d676
#
_cell.length_a   1.000
_cell.length_b   1.000
_cell.length_c   1.000
_cell.angle_alpha   90.00
_cell.angle_beta   90.00
_cell.angle_gamma   90.00
#
_symmetry.space_group_name_H-M   'P 1'
#
loop_
_entity.id
_entity.type
_entity.pdbx_description
1 polymer ?
#
loop_
_entity_poly.entity_id
_entity_poly.type
_entity_poly.pdbx_seq_one_letter_code
_entity_poly.pdbx_strand_id
1 'polypeptide(L)'
;MTDEKGCQKGPSLLTGMEKIMTLDNILEEIKKAETIVIMAHETPDGDAIGSCLAMKVALKQLGKNADVIIREVPKIFDFLPGREEIKADSDVERYDLAISLDCADFKRLVGSEYFEKAKQTIVIDHHSSNKMYGDINFVNPVAPACCQILIGMFQYFNINIDKELGTCILTGIITDTGGFRYSGVTPETFEFTAELLEKGVNVSDIYKRVLDTKTKANFELMRRTIDRMEFLEDGKVTFTYITNKDLEEVNAGIGDHEGIVEIGRDVEGVEVSVFIRQKDDDENTYKISMRSNDYVNVSDICMMFGGGGHEKAAGAIAQGDVEQVKQKVMKEIKKVLK
;
A
#
# COMPACT_ATOMS: atom_id res chain seq x y z
N MET A 1 19.33 0.79 -16.39
CA MET A 1 20.12 1.83 -17.06
C MET A 1 20.33 2.99 -16.10
N THR A 2 21.55 3.39 -15.83
CA THR A 2 21.86 4.54 -14.97
C THR A 2 22.01 5.78 -15.86
N ASP A 3 21.56 6.95 -15.38
CA ASP A 3 21.88 8.22 -16.02
C ASP A 3 23.32 8.65 -15.71
N GLU A 4 23.83 9.71 -16.36
CA GLU A 4 25.20 10.21 -16.18
C GLU A 4 25.55 10.64 -14.75
N LYS A 5 24.60 10.60 -13.81
CA LYS A 5 24.78 10.92 -12.37
C LYS A 5 24.63 9.69 -11.45
N GLY A 6 24.51 8.48 -12.02
CA GLY A 6 24.42 7.25 -11.24
C GLY A 6 23.09 7.05 -10.48
N CYS A 7 22.06 7.86 -10.75
CA CYS A 7 20.74 7.70 -10.19
C CYS A 7 19.98 6.62 -10.98
N GLN A 8 19.46 5.61 -10.32
CA GLN A 8 18.58 4.65 -10.96
C GLN A 8 17.31 5.39 -11.41
N LYS A 9 17.03 5.39 -12.70
CA LYS A 9 15.75 5.90 -13.20
C LYS A 9 14.63 5.03 -12.65
N GLY A 10 13.62 5.65 -12.07
CA GLY A 10 12.37 4.99 -11.71
C GLY A 10 11.69 4.37 -12.94
N PRO A 11 10.63 3.56 -12.73
CA PRO A 11 9.91 2.89 -13.81
C PRO A 11 9.40 3.91 -14.83
N SER A 12 9.73 3.70 -16.11
CA SER A 12 9.17 4.49 -17.22
C SER A 12 7.82 3.91 -17.63
N LEU A 13 6.89 4.78 -18.07
CA LEU A 13 5.63 4.32 -18.65
C LEU A 13 5.88 3.43 -19.86
N LEU A 14 5.32 2.22 -19.83
CA LEU A 14 5.35 1.30 -20.97
C LEU A 14 4.50 1.87 -22.11
N THR A 15 4.98 1.74 -23.34
CA THR A 15 4.17 2.00 -24.53
C THR A 15 3.05 0.97 -24.66
N GLY A 16 2.03 1.26 -25.47
CA GLY A 16 0.93 0.31 -25.68
C GLY A 16 1.40 -1.07 -26.13
N MET A 17 2.41 -1.15 -27.03
CA MET A 17 2.97 -2.41 -27.51
C MET A 17 3.76 -3.14 -26.41
N GLU A 18 4.57 -2.43 -25.63
CA GLU A 18 5.32 -3.02 -24.51
C GLU A 18 4.39 -3.56 -23.43
N LYS A 19 3.27 -2.85 -23.15
CA LYS A 19 2.23 -3.34 -22.21
C LYS A 19 1.66 -4.67 -22.68
N ILE A 20 1.26 -4.78 -23.94
CA ILE A 20 0.69 -6.01 -24.51
C ILE A 20 1.71 -7.15 -24.42
N MET A 21 2.94 -6.94 -24.86
CA MET A 21 4.00 -7.97 -24.80
C MET A 21 4.26 -8.42 -23.36
N THR A 22 4.23 -7.50 -22.39
CA THR A 22 4.42 -7.85 -20.97
C THR A 22 3.25 -8.66 -20.43
N LEU A 23 2.00 -8.31 -20.79
CA LEU A 23 0.81 -9.06 -20.41
C LEU A 23 0.80 -10.47 -20.98
N ASP A 24 1.19 -10.64 -22.25
CA ASP A 24 1.33 -11.95 -22.89
C ASP A 24 2.37 -12.81 -22.16
N ASN A 25 3.53 -12.25 -21.82
CA ASN A 25 4.57 -12.96 -21.06
C ASN A 25 4.07 -13.36 -19.67
N ILE A 26 3.36 -12.49 -18.96
CA ILE A 26 2.76 -12.79 -17.66
C ILE A 26 1.78 -13.95 -17.78
N LEU A 27 0.88 -13.92 -18.79
CA LEU A 27 -0.11 -14.97 -19.00
C LEU A 27 0.55 -16.30 -19.36
N GLU A 28 1.64 -16.28 -20.15
CA GLU A 28 2.41 -17.48 -20.48
C GLU A 28 3.05 -18.12 -19.25
N GLU A 29 3.70 -17.31 -18.39
CA GLU A 29 4.34 -17.83 -17.17
C GLU A 29 3.28 -18.36 -16.18
N ILE A 30 2.12 -17.71 -16.05
CA ILE A 30 0.98 -18.23 -15.28
C ILE A 30 0.55 -19.59 -15.83
N LYS A 31 0.42 -19.75 -17.16
CA LYS A 31 0.00 -21.03 -17.77
C LYS A 31 1.00 -22.15 -17.57
N LYS A 32 2.30 -21.86 -17.57
CA LYS A 32 3.39 -22.85 -17.37
C LYS A 32 3.49 -23.31 -15.91
N ALA A 33 3.24 -22.40 -14.95
CA ALA A 33 3.45 -22.71 -13.55
C ALA A 33 2.45 -23.74 -13.00
N GLU A 34 2.91 -24.70 -12.20
CA GLU A 34 2.08 -25.64 -11.44
C GLU A 34 1.89 -25.16 -10.00
N THR A 35 2.90 -24.54 -9.41
CA THR A 35 2.86 -23.97 -8.06
C THR A 35 3.09 -22.46 -8.10
N ILE A 36 2.16 -21.69 -7.52
CA ILE A 36 2.17 -20.24 -7.54
C ILE A 36 2.04 -19.70 -6.13
N VAL A 37 2.83 -18.67 -5.80
CA VAL A 37 2.69 -17.88 -4.58
C VAL A 37 2.44 -16.42 -4.92
N ILE A 38 1.54 -15.78 -4.16
CA ILE A 38 1.18 -14.37 -4.27
C ILE A 38 1.56 -13.70 -2.96
N MET A 39 2.20 -12.56 -3.02
CA MET A 39 2.73 -11.84 -1.87
C MET A 39 2.59 -10.33 -2.05
N ALA A 40 2.56 -9.60 -0.92
CA ALA A 40 2.54 -8.14 -0.89
C ALA A 40 3.52 -7.62 0.17
N HIS A 41 3.47 -6.32 0.45
CA HIS A 41 4.36 -5.70 1.43
C HIS A 41 4.00 -6.05 2.90
N GLU A 42 4.96 -5.88 3.82
CA GLU A 42 4.92 -6.28 5.24
C GLU A 42 3.86 -5.57 6.11
N THR A 43 3.36 -4.43 5.69
CA THR A 43 2.29 -3.68 6.37
C THR A 43 1.10 -3.53 5.43
N PRO A 44 0.38 -4.64 5.14
CA PRO A 44 -0.59 -4.67 4.06
C PRO A 44 -1.79 -3.78 4.36
N ASP A 45 -2.16 -2.99 3.38
CA ASP A 45 -3.38 -2.18 3.35
C ASP A 45 -4.47 -2.82 2.48
N GLY A 46 -5.50 -2.06 2.14
CA GLY A 46 -6.61 -2.58 1.34
C GLY A 46 -6.23 -2.89 -0.10
N ASP A 47 -5.26 -2.19 -0.68
CA ASP A 47 -4.81 -2.45 -2.05
C ASP A 47 -3.92 -3.70 -2.11
N ALA A 48 -3.00 -3.85 -1.17
CA ALA A 48 -2.17 -5.05 -1.04
C ALA A 48 -3.01 -6.32 -0.84
N ILE A 49 -3.98 -6.30 0.08
CA ILE A 49 -4.83 -7.46 0.38
C ILE A 49 -5.82 -7.71 -0.76
N GLY A 50 -6.48 -6.65 -1.23
CA GLY A 50 -7.45 -6.71 -2.31
C GLY A 50 -6.84 -7.25 -3.61
N SER A 51 -5.66 -6.78 -3.98
CA SER A 51 -4.94 -7.24 -5.18
C SER A 51 -4.51 -8.71 -5.06
N CYS A 52 -3.99 -9.14 -3.90
CA CYS A 52 -3.62 -10.54 -3.68
C CYS A 52 -4.82 -11.49 -3.78
N LEU A 53 -5.95 -11.16 -3.15
CA LEU A 53 -7.16 -11.96 -3.20
C LEU A 53 -7.78 -11.96 -4.60
N ALA A 54 -7.83 -10.81 -5.27
CA ALA A 54 -8.31 -10.70 -6.64
C ALA A 54 -7.45 -11.53 -7.60
N MET A 55 -6.14 -11.49 -7.49
CA MET A 55 -5.23 -12.31 -8.30
C MET A 55 -5.46 -13.80 -8.07
N LYS A 56 -5.63 -14.23 -6.81
CA LYS A 56 -5.94 -15.63 -6.49
C LYS A 56 -7.21 -16.13 -7.18
N VAL A 57 -8.30 -15.33 -7.12
CA VAL A 57 -9.56 -15.66 -7.80
C VAL A 57 -9.37 -15.74 -9.31
N ALA A 58 -8.62 -14.78 -9.90
CA ALA A 58 -8.32 -14.77 -11.32
C ALA A 58 -7.51 -16.02 -11.75
N LEU A 59 -6.49 -16.38 -10.98
CA LEU A 59 -5.70 -17.60 -11.23
C LEU A 59 -6.56 -18.87 -11.18
N LYS A 60 -7.50 -18.94 -10.24
CA LYS A 60 -8.44 -20.07 -10.15
C LYS A 60 -9.31 -20.19 -11.42
N GLN A 61 -9.73 -19.08 -12.02
CA GLN A 61 -10.45 -19.10 -13.31
C GLN A 61 -9.58 -19.58 -14.48
N LEU A 62 -8.26 -19.35 -14.39
CA LEU A 62 -7.29 -19.90 -15.36
C LEU A 62 -6.90 -21.37 -15.08
N GLY A 63 -7.55 -22.02 -14.11
CA GLY A 63 -7.27 -23.40 -13.71
C GLY A 63 -6.02 -23.57 -12.87
N LYS A 64 -5.55 -22.47 -12.21
CA LYS A 64 -4.35 -22.45 -11.36
C LYS A 64 -4.73 -22.30 -9.90
N ASN A 65 -3.98 -22.96 -9.03
CA ASN A 65 -4.05 -22.74 -7.58
C ASN A 65 -2.85 -21.90 -7.15
N ALA A 66 -3.07 -20.99 -6.21
CA ALA A 66 -2.02 -20.15 -5.65
C ALA A 66 -2.14 -20.05 -4.12
N ASP A 67 -1.00 -20.04 -3.45
CA ASP A 67 -0.91 -19.65 -2.06
C ASP A 67 -0.84 -18.12 -1.98
N VAL A 68 -1.56 -17.52 -1.03
CA VAL A 68 -1.44 -16.09 -0.70
C VAL A 68 -0.75 -16.00 0.65
N ILE A 69 0.43 -15.39 0.68
CA ILE A 69 1.24 -15.24 1.89
C ILE A 69 1.19 -13.79 2.37
N ILE A 70 0.45 -13.56 3.45
CA ILE A 70 0.40 -12.29 4.18
C ILE A 70 0.39 -12.66 5.66
N ARG A 71 1.44 -12.26 6.41
CA ARG A 71 1.63 -12.69 7.80
C ARG A 71 0.59 -12.11 8.74
N GLU A 72 0.24 -10.86 8.55
CA GLU A 72 -0.69 -10.13 9.42
C GLU A 72 -1.71 -9.37 8.58
N VAL A 73 -2.98 -9.67 8.75
CA VAL A 73 -4.07 -8.99 8.04
C VAL A 73 -4.90 -8.21 9.04
N PRO A 74 -5.04 -6.88 8.88
CA PRO A 74 -5.90 -6.07 9.74
C PRO A 74 -7.36 -6.56 9.70
N LYS A 75 -8.01 -6.64 10.88
CA LYS A 75 -9.39 -7.14 11.03
C LYS A 75 -10.42 -6.39 10.19
N ILE A 76 -10.14 -5.15 9.86
CA ILE A 76 -11.00 -4.32 9.00
C ILE A 76 -11.24 -4.96 7.63
N PHE A 77 -10.36 -5.86 7.18
CA PHE A 77 -10.44 -6.57 5.90
C PHE A 77 -10.98 -8.00 6.03
N ASP A 78 -11.45 -8.43 7.21
CA ASP A 78 -12.01 -9.78 7.40
C ASP A 78 -13.28 -10.07 6.56
N PHE A 79 -13.90 -9.02 6.00
CA PHE A 79 -15.07 -9.15 5.13
C PHE A 79 -14.74 -9.50 3.68
N LEU A 80 -13.49 -9.44 3.27
CA LEU A 80 -13.08 -9.70 1.90
C LEU A 80 -13.25 -11.17 1.53
N PRO A 81 -13.84 -11.49 0.37
CA PRO A 81 -13.93 -12.84 -0.13
C PRO A 81 -12.56 -13.52 -0.23
N GLY A 82 -12.46 -14.74 0.29
CA GLY A 82 -11.20 -15.50 0.29
C GLY A 82 -10.20 -15.12 1.38
N ARG A 83 -10.57 -14.22 2.31
CA ARG A 83 -9.71 -13.79 3.42
C ARG A 83 -9.18 -14.96 4.27
N GLU A 84 -10.04 -15.98 4.47
CA GLU A 84 -9.73 -17.20 5.22
C GLU A 84 -8.69 -18.09 4.53
N GLU A 85 -8.43 -17.88 3.26
CA GLU A 85 -7.44 -18.63 2.48
C GLU A 85 -6.03 -18.00 2.53
N ILE A 86 -5.87 -16.83 3.16
CA ILE A 86 -4.57 -16.20 3.37
C ILE A 86 -3.80 -16.99 4.43
N LYS A 87 -2.55 -17.28 4.13
CA LYS A 87 -1.62 -18.01 5.00
C LYS A 87 -0.53 -17.06 5.52
N ALA A 88 -0.03 -17.34 6.72
CA ALA A 88 1.13 -16.63 7.25
C ALA A 88 2.45 -17.18 6.67
N ASP A 89 2.46 -18.45 6.27
CA ASP A 89 3.62 -19.19 5.80
C ASP A 89 3.22 -20.36 4.89
N SER A 90 4.16 -21.03 4.25
CA SER A 90 3.93 -22.18 3.39
C SER A 90 4.99 -23.26 3.58
N ASP A 91 4.59 -24.52 3.44
CA ASP A 91 5.49 -25.70 3.45
C ASP A 91 6.12 -25.96 2.06
N VAL A 92 5.81 -25.18 1.03
CA VAL A 92 6.36 -25.35 -0.31
C VAL A 92 7.77 -24.78 -0.34
N GLU A 93 8.77 -25.63 -0.54
CA GLU A 93 10.19 -25.22 -0.55
C GLU A 93 10.52 -24.30 -1.74
N ARG A 94 9.91 -24.53 -2.90
CA ARG A 94 10.17 -23.76 -4.12
C ARG A 94 8.95 -23.72 -5.02
N TYR A 95 8.50 -22.51 -5.34
CA TYR A 95 7.43 -22.27 -6.30
C TYR A 95 7.94 -22.18 -7.74
N ASP A 96 7.08 -22.54 -8.70
CA ASP A 96 7.36 -22.30 -10.10
C ASP A 96 7.26 -20.82 -10.43
N LEU A 97 6.27 -20.13 -9.82
CA LEU A 97 6.02 -18.72 -10.05
C LEU A 97 5.74 -17.99 -8.73
N ALA A 98 6.43 -16.88 -8.51
CA ALA A 98 6.16 -15.95 -7.42
C ALA A 98 5.67 -14.61 -7.99
N ILE A 99 4.53 -14.13 -7.49
CA ILE A 99 3.90 -12.87 -7.91
C ILE A 99 3.91 -11.91 -6.73
N SER A 100 4.62 -10.79 -6.86
CA SER A 100 4.58 -9.68 -5.93
C SER A 100 3.61 -8.63 -6.41
N LEU A 101 2.65 -8.25 -5.56
CA LEU A 101 1.65 -7.24 -5.81
C LEU A 101 1.81 -6.09 -4.83
N ASP A 102 1.68 -4.86 -5.32
CA ASP A 102 1.66 -3.66 -4.51
C ASP A 102 2.87 -3.55 -3.55
N CYS A 103 4.07 -3.79 -4.06
CA CYS A 103 5.29 -3.73 -3.25
C CYS A 103 6.44 -3.07 -4.02
N ALA A 104 6.79 -1.84 -3.64
CA ALA A 104 7.79 -1.03 -4.31
C ALA A 104 9.24 -1.51 -4.08
N ASP A 105 9.52 -2.13 -2.94
CA ASP A 105 10.87 -2.54 -2.54
C ASP A 105 10.85 -3.98 -2.05
N PHE A 106 11.71 -4.80 -2.65
CA PHE A 106 11.90 -6.21 -2.27
C PHE A 106 12.14 -6.41 -0.77
N LYS A 107 12.81 -5.48 -0.10
CA LYS A 107 13.08 -5.56 1.35
C LYS A 107 11.80 -5.51 2.20
N ARG A 108 10.71 -5.00 1.65
CA ARG A 108 9.41 -4.94 2.32
C ARG A 108 8.48 -6.10 1.94
N LEU A 109 8.90 -6.96 1.01
CA LEU A 109 8.09 -8.08 0.55
C LEU A 109 7.99 -9.15 1.62
N VAL A 110 6.77 -9.50 2.02
CA VAL A 110 6.51 -10.65 2.91
C VAL A 110 6.78 -11.94 2.15
N GLY A 111 7.47 -12.91 2.77
CA GLY A 111 7.81 -14.15 2.09
C GLY A 111 8.86 -13.99 1.00
N SER A 112 9.74 -12.98 1.11
CA SER A 112 10.83 -12.74 0.15
C SER A 112 11.69 -13.98 -0.11
N GLU A 113 11.80 -14.89 0.87
CA GLU A 113 12.46 -16.18 0.73
C GLU A 113 11.83 -17.11 -0.30
N TYR A 114 10.51 -17.04 -0.51
CA TYR A 114 9.80 -17.76 -1.58
C TYR A 114 10.03 -17.12 -2.93
N PHE A 115 10.06 -15.78 -2.96
CA PHE A 115 10.31 -15.01 -4.19
C PHE A 115 11.72 -15.28 -4.72
N GLU A 116 12.74 -15.22 -3.87
CA GLU A 116 14.13 -15.49 -4.26
C GLU A 116 14.35 -16.91 -4.77
N LYS A 117 13.61 -17.88 -4.25
CA LYS A 117 13.77 -19.30 -4.63
C LYS A 117 12.89 -19.70 -5.80
N ALA A 118 11.91 -18.90 -6.20
CA ALA A 118 11.01 -19.23 -7.30
C ALA A 118 11.78 -19.42 -8.62
N LYS A 119 11.20 -20.19 -9.55
CA LYS A 119 11.81 -20.37 -10.88
C LYS A 119 11.64 -19.13 -11.74
N GLN A 120 10.51 -18.42 -11.58
CA GLN A 120 10.14 -17.21 -12.28
C GLN A 120 9.48 -16.23 -11.32
N THR A 121 9.73 -14.93 -11.49
CA THR A 121 9.21 -13.88 -10.63
C THR A 121 8.51 -12.78 -11.44
N ILE A 122 7.35 -12.34 -10.93
CA ILE A 122 6.55 -11.25 -11.51
C ILE A 122 6.32 -10.19 -10.45
N VAL A 123 6.48 -8.92 -10.82
CA VAL A 123 6.11 -7.76 -10.01
C VAL A 123 5.03 -6.97 -10.74
N ILE A 124 3.91 -6.72 -10.07
CA ILE A 124 2.83 -5.83 -10.54
C ILE A 124 2.63 -4.77 -9.48
N ASP A 125 2.82 -3.49 -9.84
CA ASP A 125 2.85 -2.41 -8.87
C ASP A 125 2.48 -1.05 -9.51
N HIS A 126 2.06 -0.10 -8.68
CA HIS A 126 1.75 1.26 -9.10
C HIS A 126 2.69 2.32 -8.50
N HIS A 127 3.61 1.94 -7.63
CA HIS A 127 4.54 2.87 -7.00
C HIS A 127 5.61 3.37 -7.98
N SER A 128 5.78 4.70 -8.09
CA SER A 128 6.84 5.31 -8.90
C SER A 128 8.25 5.01 -8.37
N SER A 129 8.38 4.62 -7.11
CA SER A 129 9.63 4.24 -6.45
C SER A 129 9.99 2.76 -6.61
N ASN A 130 9.23 1.98 -7.39
CA ASN A 130 9.46 0.55 -7.57
C ASN A 130 10.87 0.26 -8.11
N LYS A 131 11.52 -0.76 -7.54
CA LYS A 131 12.91 -1.17 -7.85
C LYS A 131 13.02 -2.12 -9.02
N MET A 132 11.92 -2.52 -9.66
CA MET A 132 11.89 -3.45 -10.81
C MET A 132 12.63 -4.76 -10.52
N TYR A 133 12.35 -5.40 -9.38
CA TYR A 133 13.11 -6.53 -8.84
C TYR A 133 12.64 -7.92 -9.28
N GLY A 134 11.60 -8.02 -10.10
CA GLY A 134 11.14 -9.26 -10.73
C GLY A 134 11.81 -9.54 -12.07
N ASP A 135 11.72 -10.78 -12.52
CA ASP A 135 12.12 -11.13 -13.90
C ASP A 135 11.20 -10.46 -14.93
N ILE A 136 9.90 -10.39 -14.60
CA ILE A 136 8.90 -9.63 -15.35
C ILE A 136 8.34 -8.56 -14.43
N ASN A 137 8.33 -7.31 -14.90
CA ASN A 137 7.82 -6.18 -14.12
C ASN A 137 6.74 -5.44 -14.91
N PHE A 138 5.54 -5.35 -14.35
CA PHE A 138 4.44 -4.56 -14.88
C PHE A 138 4.12 -3.43 -13.89
N VAL A 139 4.80 -2.31 -14.04
CA VAL A 139 4.68 -1.16 -13.13
C VAL A 139 4.02 0.00 -13.86
N ASN A 140 2.92 0.52 -13.31
CA ASN A 140 2.17 1.64 -13.87
C ASN A 140 1.96 2.76 -12.84
N PRO A 141 2.89 3.72 -12.72
CA PRO A 141 2.81 4.81 -11.73
C PRO A 141 1.67 5.81 -11.93
N VAL A 142 0.92 5.71 -13.03
CA VAL A 142 -0.26 6.56 -13.28
C VAL A 142 -1.53 5.95 -12.67
N ALA A 143 -1.55 4.64 -12.47
CA ALA A 143 -2.66 3.99 -11.80
C ALA A 143 -2.70 4.40 -10.33
N PRO A 144 -3.87 4.76 -9.78
CA PRO A 144 -4.00 5.17 -8.39
C PRO A 144 -3.91 4.00 -7.40
N ALA A 145 -3.97 2.75 -7.89
CA ALA A 145 -3.97 1.54 -7.08
C ALA A 145 -3.48 0.35 -7.94
N CYS A 146 -2.83 -0.64 -7.32
CA CYS A 146 -2.48 -1.91 -7.95
C CYS A 146 -3.74 -2.66 -8.41
N CYS A 147 -4.81 -2.61 -7.62
CA CYS A 147 -6.13 -3.16 -7.98
C CYS A 147 -6.67 -2.58 -9.29
N GLN A 148 -6.44 -1.31 -9.60
CA GLN A 148 -6.84 -0.75 -10.90
C GLN A 148 -6.04 -1.34 -12.06
N ILE A 149 -4.77 -1.61 -11.87
CA ILE A 149 -3.94 -2.30 -12.87
C ILE A 149 -4.52 -3.69 -13.15
N LEU A 150 -4.92 -4.40 -12.09
CA LEU A 150 -5.46 -5.76 -12.21
C LEU A 150 -6.77 -5.82 -13.01
N ILE A 151 -7.66 -4.81 -12.92
CA ILE A 151 -8.88 -4.80 -13.77
C ILE A 151 -8.51 -4.86 -15.25
N GLY A 152 -7.65 -3.97 -15.72
CA GLY A 152 -7.23 -3.97 -17.12
C GLY A 152 -6.53 -5.27 -17.53
N MET A 153 -5.73 -5.83 -16.64
CA MET A 153 -5.08 -7.13 -16.86
C MET A 153 -6.11 -8.28 -16.93
N PHE A 154 -7.08 -8.30 -16.06
CA PHE A 154 -8.13 -9.33 -16.02
C PHE A 154 -9.05 -9.26 -17.24
N GLN A 155 -9.41 -8.07 -17.70
CA GLN A 155 -10.12 -7.89 -18.96
C GLN A 155 -9.32 -8.44 -20.14
N TYR A 156 -8.01 -8.16 -20.20
CA TYR A 156 -7.13 -8.69 -21.23
C TYR A 156 -7.02 -10.22 -21.19
N PHE A 157 -7.00 -10.82 -20.00
CA PHE A 157 -6.96 -12.29 -19.81
C PHE A 157 -8.32 -12.98 -19.95
N ASN A 158 -9.40 -12.23 -20.24
CA ASN A 158 -10.79 -12.71 -20.29
C ASN A 158 -11.26 -13.36 -18.97
N ILE A 159 -10.81 -12.81 -17.84
CA ILE A 159 -11.30 -13.21 -16.52
C ILE A 159 -12.68 -12.62 -16.29
N ASN A 160 -13.61 -13.42 -15.81
CA ASN A 160 -14.92 -12.93 -15.41
C ASN A 160 -14.83 -12.21 -14.07
N ILE A 161 -15.00 -10.89 -14.07
CA ILE A 161 -15.04 -10.08 -12.86
C ILE A 161 -16.47 -10.14 -12.32
N ASP A 162 -16.69 -10.99 -11.35
CA ASP A 162 -17.96 -11.11 -10.62
C ASP A 162 -17.97 -10.19 -9.37
N LYS A 163 -19.03 -10.31 -8.57
CA LYS A 163 -19.19 -9.49 -7.36
C LYS A 163 -18.08 -9.73 -6.32
N GLU A 164 -17.63 -10.97 -6.14
CA GLU A 164 -16.63 -11.31 -5.10
C GLU A 164 -15.27 -10.76 -5.49
N LEU A 165 -14.81 -11.04 -6.69
CA LEU A 165 -13.57 -10.48 -7.23
C LEU A 165 -13.62 -8.97 -7.30
N GLY A 166 -14.74 -8.41 -7.75
CA GLY A 166 -14.94 -6.94 -7.79
C GLY A 166 -14.94 -6.30 -6.41
N THR A 167 -15.40 -6.99 -5.36
CA THR A 167 -15.32 -6.47 -3.97
C THR A 167 -13.86 -6.35 -3.51
N CYS A 168 -13.01 -7.33 -3.80
CA CYS A 168 -11.58 -7.24 -3.49
C CYS A 168 -10.92 -6.05 -4.22
N ILE A 169 -11.16 -5.95 -5.53
CA ILE A 169 -10.60 -4.88 -6.36
C ILE A 169 -11.07 -3.50 -5.89
N LEU A 170 -12.37 -3.31 -5.68
CA LEU A 170 -12.90 -2.01 -5.31
C LEU A 170 -12.46 -1.59 -3.91
N THR A 171 -12.20 -2.54 -3.03
CA THR A 171 -11.63 -2.25 -1.71
C THR A 171 -10.24 -1.62 -1.84
N GLY A 172 -9.36 -2.19 -2.66
CA GLY A 172 -8.04 -1.61 -2.92
C GLY A 172 -8.14 -0.21 -3.55
N ILE A 173 -8.97 -0.04 -4.57
CA ILE A 173 -9.17 1.28 -5.20
C ILE A 173 -9.67 2.31 -4.17
N ILE A 174 -10.64 1.97 -3.34
CA ILE A 174 -11.19 2.89 -2.32
C ILE A 174 -10.14 3.26 -1.28
N THR A 175 -9.36 2.31 -0.78
CA THR A 175 -8.36 2.59 0.25
C THR A 175 -7.23 3.46 -0.30
N ASP A 176 -6.68 3.13 -1.45
CA ASP A 176 -5.53 3.83 -2.03
C ASP A 176 -5.86 5.20 -2.62
N THR A 177 -7.12 5.39 -3.02
CA THR A 177 -7.61 6.70 -3.45
C THR A 177 -8.17 7.55 -2.31
N GLY A 178 -8.15 7.05 -1.08
CA GLY A 178 -8.80 7.69 0.06
C GLY A 178 -10.30 7.94 -0.19
N GLY A 179 -10.97 7.00 -0.85
CA GLY A 179 -12.36 7.16 -1.27
C GLY A 179 -12.50 8.15 -2.43
N PHE A 180 -11.69 8.03 -3.46
CA PHE A 180 -11.66 8.89 -4.66
C PHE A 180 -11.33 10.36 -4.40
N ARG A 181 -10.65 10.69 -3.28
CA ARG A 181 -10.29 12.07 -2.92
C ARG A 181 -8.87 12.47 -3.34
N TYR A 182 -7.98 11.50 -3.57
CA TYR A 182 -6.59 11.81 -3.88
C TYR A 182 -6.37 12.14 -5.35
N SER A 183 -5.34 12.93 -5.64
CA SER A 183 -5.04 13.47 -6.97
C SER A 183 -4.69 12.42 -8.03
N GLY A 184 -4.41 11.17 -7.65
CA GLY A 184 -4.16 10.06 -8.57
C GLY A 184 -5.40 9.49 -9.25
N VAL A 185 -6.62 9.91 -8.83
CA VAL A 185 -7.89 9.44 -9.40
C VAL A 185 -8.05 9.94 -10.83
N THR A 186 -8.40 9.04 -11.75
CA THR A 186 -8.58 9.33 -13.17
C THR A 186 -10.00 9.03 -13.61
N PRO A 187 -10.46 9.49 -14.82
CA PRO A 187 -11.74 9.07 -15.39
C PRO A 187 -11.88 7.55 -15.45
N GLU A 188 -10.82 6.84 -15.83
CA GLU A 188 -10.77 5.36 -15.89
C GLU A 188 -11.08 4.72 -14.53
N THR A 189 -10.65 5.35 -13.41
CA THR A 189 -10.99 4.88 -12.05
C THR A 189 -12.49 4.85 -11.83
N PHE A 190 -13.22 5.85 -12.30
CA PHE A 190 -14.69 5.90 -12.21
C PHE A 190 -15.37 4.96 -13.20
N GLU A 191 -14.82 4.78 -14.40
CA GLU A 191 -15.33 3.82 -15.38
C GLU A 191 -15.26 2.41 -14.84
N PHE A 192 -14.12 1.99 -14.31
CA PHE A 192 -13.98 0.68 -13.64
C PHE A 192 -14.88 0.54 -12.41
N THR A 193 -15.02 1.62 -11.62
CA THR A 193 -15.92 1.59 -10.48
C THR A 193 -17.38 1.39 -10.93
N ALA A 194 -17.81 2.05 -12.02
CA ALA A 194 -19.14 1.88 -12.57
C ALA A 194 -19.37 0.42 -13.03
N GLU A 195 -18.40 -0.19 -13.73
CA GLU A 195 -18.48 -1.61 -14.10
C GLU A 195 -18.65 -2.53 -12.87
N LEU A 196 -17.88 -2.29 -11.80
CA LEU A 196 -17.97 -3.08 -10.57
C LEU A 196 -19.32 -2.90 -9.89
N LEU A 197 -19.91 -1.70 -9.92
CA LEU A 197 -21.27 -1.45 -9.44
C LEU A 197 -22.32 -2.25 -10.24
N GLU A 198 -22.19 -2.32 -11.56
CA GLU A 198 -23.05 -3.14 -12.43
C GLU A 198 -22.96 -4.65 -12.11
N LYS A 199 -21.79 -5.11 -11.62
CA LYS A 199 -21.60 -6.47 -11.11
C LYS A 199 -22.20 -6.70 -9.72
N GLY A 200 -22.80 -5.66 -9.10
CA GLY A 200 -23.45 -5.74 -7.80
C GLY A 200 -22.50 -5.57 -6.61
N VAL A 201 -21.30 -5.02 -6.82
CA VAL A 201 -20.40 -4.65 -5.73
C VAL A 201 -21.03 -3.52 -4.91
N ASN A 202 -20.99 -3.63 -3.59
CA ASN A 202 -21.61 -2.67 -2.68
C ASN A 202 -20.59 -1.65 -2.17
N VAL A 203 -20.46 -0.54 -2.90
CA VAL A 203 -19.58 0.58 -2.53
C VAL A 203 -19.85 1.08 -1.12
N SER A 204 -21.14 1.27 -0.75
CA SER A 204 -21.51 1.81 0.56
C SER A 204 -21.05 0.90 1.71
N ASP A 205 -21.14 -0.43 1.55
CA ASP A 205 -20.67 -1.36 2.57
C ASP A 205 -19.14 -1.34 2.70
N ILE A 206 -18.43 -1.25 1.58
CA ILE A 206 -16.96 -1.13 1.58
C ILE A 206 -16.55 0.17 2.29
N TYR A 207 -17.11 1.32 1.90
CA TYR A 207 -16.82 2.62 2.55
C TYR A 207 -17.04 2.56 4.05
N LYS A 208 -18.21 2.07 4.46
CA LYS A 208 -18.55 1.93 5.87
C LYS A 208 -17.50 1.14 6.64
N ARG A 209 -17.01 0.05 6.06
CA ARG A 209 -16.03 -0.84 6.72
C ARG A 209 -14.64 -0.24 6.76
N VAL A 210 -14.13 0.25 5.62
CA VAL A 210 -12.70 0.61 5.49
C VAL A 210 -12.40 2.08 5.80
N LEU A 211 -13.36 2.99 5.68
CA LEU A 211 -13.15 4.42 5.90
C LEU A 211 -13.92 4.97 7.11
N ASP A 212 -15.19 4.58 7.31
CA ASP A 212 -16.05 5.23 8.29
C ASP A 212 -16.01 4.55 9.65
N THR A 213 -15.87 3.21 9.70
CA THR A 213 -15.90 2.47 10.95
C THR A 213 -14.53 2.51 11.63
N LYS A 214 -14.50 2.93 12.89
CA LYS A 214 -13.32 2.93 13.74
C LYS A 214 -13.52 1.98 14.91
N THR A 215 -12.46 1.30 15.33
CA THR A 215 -12.47 0.53 16.58
C THR A 215 -12.48 1.49 17.76
N LYS A 216 -12.89 1.01 18.93
CA LYS A 216 -12.79 1.82 20.18
C LYS A 216 -11.33 2.18 20.48
N ALA A 217 -10.40 1.27 20.21
CA ALA A 217 -8.97 1.51 20.41
C ALA A 217 -8.46 2.62 19.45
N ASN A 218 -8.78 2.53 18.15
CA ASN A 218 -8.42 3.59 17.21
C ASN A 218 -9.00 4.95 17.62
N PHE A 219 -10.29 5.00 18.01
CA PHE A 219 -10.93 6.24 18.44
C PHE A 219 -10.25 6.85 19.68
N GLU A 220 -9.85 6.03 20.64
CA GLU A 220 -9.13 6.49 21.84
C GLU A 220 -7.70 6.93 21.52
N LEU A 221 -7.00 6.25 20.59
CA LEU A 221 -5.70 6.71 20.10
C LEU A 221 -5.81 8.05 19.36
N MET A 222 -6.84 8.23 18.53
CA MET A 222 -7.13 9.52 17.89
C MET A 222 -7.30 10.63 18.92
N ARG A 223 -8.08 10.40 19.98
CA ARG A 223 -8.26 11.36 21.06
C ARG A 223 -6.92 11.75 21.71
N ARG A 224 -6.07 10.76 22.04
CA ARG A 224 -4.75 11.02 22.64
C ARG A 224 -3.83 11.80 21.71
N THR A 225 -3.85 11.50 20.42
CA THR A 225 -3.03 12.21 19.43
C THR A 225 -3.51 13.63 19.20
N ILE A 226 -4.81 13.90 19.24
CA ILE A 226 -5.37 15.26 19.18
C ILE A 226 -4.94 16.05 20.43
N ASP A 227 -5.03 15.47 21.63
CA ASP A 227 -4.61 16.12 22.89
C ASP A 227 -3.10 16.48 22.91
N ARG A 228 -2.27 15.74 22.15
CA ARG A 228 -0.81 15.94 22.04
C ARG A 228 -0.40 16.70 20.79
N MET A 229 -1.35 17.04 19.92
CA MET A 229 -1.02 17.65 18.63
C MET A 229 -0.42 19.03 18.80
N GLU A 230 0.76 19.22 18.24
CA GLU A 230 1.43 20.48 18.17
C GLU A 230 1.26 21.11 16.80
N PHE A 231 1.00 22.41 16.77
CA PHE A 231 1.00 23.23 15.57
C PHE A 231 2.29 24.01 15.49
N LEU A 232 3.08 23.76 14.46
CA LEU A 232 4.43 24.29 14.26
C LEU A 232 4.48 25.13 12.97
N GLU A 233 5.51 25.97 12.82
CA GLU A 233 5.74 26.78 11.62
C GLU A 233 4.50 27.59 11.22
N ASP A 234 4.05 28.43 12.15
CA ASP A 234 2.85 29.26 11.98
C ASP A 234 1.57 28.46 11.62
N GLY A 235 1.48 27.23 12.12
CA GLY A 235 0.33 26.33 11.90
C GLY A 235 0.39 25.52 10.62
N LYS A 236 1.43 25.65 9.81
CA LYS A 236 1.58 24.88 8.54
C LYS A 236 1.99 23.44 8.76
N VAL A 237 2.47 23.07 9.94
CA VAL A 237 2.90 21.71 10.25
C VAL A 237 2.20 21.22 11.51
N THR A 238 1.60 20.05 11.47
CA THR A 238 1.17 19.33 12.67
C THR A 238 2.15 18.21 13.01
N PHE A 239 2.39 18.05 14.33
CA PHE A 239 3.18 16.94 14.84
C PHE A 239 2.45 16.27 16.00
N THR A 240 2.35 14.93 15.97
CA THR A 240 1.78 14.16 17.07
C THR A 240 2.43 12.78 17.14
N TYR A 241 2.19 12.04 18.24
CA TYR A 241 2.80 10.74 18.45
C TYR A 241 1.94 9.80 19.31
N ILE A 242 2.23 8.49 19.19
CA ILE A 242 1.82 7.45 20.13
C ILE A 242 3.01 6.60 20.54
N THR A 243 2.93 6.06 21.76
CA THR A 243 3.92 5.15 22.35
C THR A 243 3.36 3.74 22.46
N ASN A 244 4.22 2.74 22.73
CA ASN A 244 3.78 1.36 22.99
C ASN A 244 2.85 1.31 24.20
N LYS A 245 3.11 2.13 25.23
CA LYS A 245 2.24 2.26 26.38
C LYS A 245 0.81 2.70 26.01
N ASP A 246 0.68 3.64 25.04
CA ASP A 246 -0.65 4.05 24.56
C ASP A 246 -1.38 2.89 23.88
N LEU A 247 -0.68 2.09 23.09
CA LEU A 247 -1.24 0.91 22.42
C LEU A 247 -1.69 -0.15 23.44
N GLU A 248 -0.87 -0.44 24.42
CA GLU A 248 -1.16 -1.39 25.50
C GLU A 248 -2.40 -0.97 26.32
N GLU A 249 -2.45 0.28 26.76
CA GLU A 249 -3.53 0.82 27.58
C GLU A 249 -4.91 0.76 26.90
N VAL A 250 -4.97 0.87 25.57
CA VAL A 250 -6.22 0.78 24.82
C VAL A 250 -6.46 -0.62 24.24
N ASN A 251 -5.54 -1.55 24.49
CA ASN A 251 -5.54 -2.89 23.92
C ASN A 251 -5.67 -2.84 22.37
N ALA A 252 -4.83 -2.00 21.75
CA ALA A 252 -4.83 -1.78 20.31
C ALA A 252 -4.39 -3.03 19.54
N GLY A 253 -5.10 -3.34 18.47
CA GLY A 253 -4.72 -4.35 17.49
C GLY A 253 -3.96 -3.78 16.30
N ILE A 254 -3.63 -4.67 15.37
CA ILE A 254 -2.96 -4.30 14.12
C ILE A 254 -3.87 -3.37 13.32
N GLY A 255 -3.32 -2.25 12.86
CA GLY A 255 -4.04 -1.25 12.08
C GLY A 255 -4.83 -0.22 12.90
N ASP A 256 -4.94 -0.37 14.24
CA ASP A 256 -5.69 0.60 15.06
C ASP A 256 -5.06 2.01 15.11
N HIS A 257 -3.88 2.20 14.53
CA HIS A 257 -3.24 3.51 14.38
C HIS A 257 -3.46 4.14 12.98
N GLU A 258 -4.15 3.47 12.10
CA GLU A 258 -4.43 3.99 10.76
C GLU A 258 -5.40 5.19 10.81
N GLY A 259 -5.21 6.13 9.90
CA GLY A 259 -6.03 7.34 9.80
C GLY A 259 -5.66 8.45 10.80
N ILE A 260 -4.68 8.25 11.67
CA ILE A 260 -4.27 9.27 12.66
C ILE A 260 -3.54 10.44 12.01
N VAL A 261 -2.64 10.17 11.07
CA VAL A 261 -1.86 11.22 10.41
C VAL A 261 -2.75 12.15 9.58
N GLU A 262 -3.86 11.64 9.07
CA GLU A 262 -4.84 12.40 8.29
C GLU A 262 -5.54 13.47 9.14
N ILE A 263 -5.74 13.24 10.44
CA ILE A 263 -6.39 14.22 11.35
C ILE A 263 -5.65 15.55 11.32
N GLY A 264 -4.32 15.52 11.41
CA GLY A 264 -3.51 16.73 11.38
C GLY A 264 -3.47 17.39 9.99
N ARG A 265 -3.45 16.56 8.93
CA ARG A 265 -3.49 17.06 7.54
C ARG A 265 -4.80 17.79 7.22
N ASP A 266 -5.92 17.30 7.75
CA ASP A 266 -7.25 17.80 7.42
C ASP A 266 -7.59 19.12 8.17
N VAL A 267 -6.66 19.67 8.95
CA VAL A 267 -6.81 20.99 9.58
C VAL A 267 -6.51 22.10 8.58
N GLU A 268 -7.36 23.12 8.52
CA GLU A 268 -7.21 24.26 7.62
C GLU A 268 -5.85 24.96 7.82
N GLY A 269 -5.14 25.22 6.72
CA GLY A 269 -3.82 25.87 6.72
C GLY A 269 -2.63 24.97 6.94
N VAL A 270 -2.86 23.70 7.27
CA VAL A 270 -1.77 22.72 7.41
C VAL A 270 -1.30 22.25 6.03
N GLU A 271 0.00 22.34 5.80
CA GLU A 271 0.67 21.80 4.61
C GLU A 271 1.22 20.40 4.88
N VAL A 272 1.84 20.16 6.04
CA VAL A 272 2.44 18.86 6.38
C VAL A 272 1.93 18.36 7.71
N SER A 273 1.44 17.12 7.74
CA SER A 273 1.13 16.39 8.97
C SER A 273 2.18 15.31 9.23
N VAL A 274 2.70 15.27 10.43
CA VAL A 274 3.68 14.30 10.92
C VAL A 274 3.09 13.54 12.09
N PHE A 275 3.01 12.23 11.94
CA PHE A 275 2.67 11.30 13.00
C PHE A 275 3.81 10.33 13.22
N ILE A 276 4.26 10.15 14.45
CA ILE A 276 5.26 9.14 14.76
C ILE A 276 4.70 8.10 15.73
N ARG A 277 5.01 6.83 15.46
CA ARG A 277 4.64 5.70 16.30
C ARG A 277 5.91 4.99 16.79
N GLN A 278 6.00 4.78 18.10
CA GLN A 278 7.07 3.97 18.69
C GLN A 278 7.04 2.55 18.11
N LYS A 279 8.20 1.98 17.82
CA LYS A 279 8.33 0.63 17.28
C LYS A 279 8.20 -0.40 18.40
N ASP A 280 7.55 -1.54 18.11
CA ASP A 280 7.15 -2.50 19.14
C ASP A 280 8.33 -3.14 19.89
N ASP A 281 9.47 -3.26 19.25
CA ASP A 281 10.68 -3.94 19.73
C ASP A 281 11.83 -3.00 20.14
N ASP A 282 11.63 -1.66 20.01
CA ASP A 282 12.68 -0.68 20.31
C ASP A 282 12.08 0.67 20.74
N GLU A 283 12.22 0.99 22.02
CA GLU A 283 11.71 2.23 22.62
C GLU A 283 12.33 3.51 22.03
N ASN A 284 13.49 3.41 21.39
CA ASN A 284 14.21 4.52 20.79
C ASN A 284 14.07 4.56 19.26
N THR A 285 13.16 3.80 18.70
CA THR A 285 12.90 3.79 17.26
C THR A 285 11.43 4.11 16.98
N TYR A 286 11.20 5.02 16.03
CA TYR A 286 9.85 5.45 15.64
C TYR A 286 9.64 5.24 14.15
N LYS A 287 8.47 4.68 13.79
CA LYS A 287 7.92 4.78 12.44
C LYS A 287 7.35 6.17 12.25
N ILE A 288 7.75 6.84 11.17
CA ILE A 288 7.28 8.16 10.76
C ILE A 288 6.24 7.95 9.67
N SER A 289 5.09 8.59 9.81
CA SER A 289 4.09 8.73 8.76
C SER A 289 3.91 10.21 8.46
N MET A 290 3.99 10.58 7.19
CA MET A 290 3.84 11.96 6.74
C MET A 290 2.77 12.06 5.66
N ARG A 291 2.01 13.17 5.72
CA ARG A 291 1.06 13.56 4.68
C ARG A 291 1.27 15.02 4.32
N SER A 292 1.00 15.38 3.08
CA SER A 292 0.98 16.78 2.66
C SER A 292 -0.25 17.11 1.84
N ASN A 293 -0.61 18.40 1.81
CA ASN A 293 -1.76 18.88 1.05
C ASN A 293 -1.37 19.36 -0.35
N ASP A 294 -0.56 20.42 -0.46
CA ASP A 294 -0.44 21.16 -1.71
C ASP A 294 0.91 21.00 -2.40
N TYR A 295 2.01 21.47 -1.80
CA TYR A 295 3.27 21.66 -2.52
C TYR A 295 4.46 20.87 -1.96
N VAL A 296 4.38 20.34 -0.73
CA VAL A 296 5.49 19.58 -0.16
C VAL A 296 5.46 18.12 -0.67
N ASN A 297 6.61 17.65 -1.16
CA ASN A 297 6.83 16.25 -1.45
C ASN A 297 7.36 15.55 -0.19
N VAL A 298 6.49 14.86 0.53
CA VAL A 298 6.89 14.14 1.76
C VAL A 298 7.70 12.88 1.49
N SER A 299 7.65 12.32 0.27
CA SER A 299 8.49 11.20 -0.11
C SER A 299 9.97 11.56 -0.12
N ASP A 300 10.32 12.75 -0.65
CA ASP A 300 11.71 13.22 -0.66
C ASP A 300 12.25 13.38 0.77
N ILE A 301 11.41 13.85 1.69
CA ILE A 301 11.78 13.96 3.11
C ILE A 301 12.00 12.57 3.71
N CYS A 302 11.07 11.63 3.49
CA CYS A 302 11.16 10.28 4.01
C CYS A 302 12.37 9.51 3.45
N MET A 303 12.76 9.75 2.20
CA MET A 303 13.98 9.16 1.60
C MET A 303 15.25 9.57 2.34
N MET A 304 15.32 10.76 2.96
CA MET A 304 16.47 11.18 3.80
C MET A 304 16.62 10.30 5.05
N PHE A 305 15.56 9.59 5.46
CA PHE A 305 15.54 8.65 6.58
C PHE A 305 15.51 7.18 6.11
N GLY A 306 15.83 6.92 4.83
CA GLY A 306 15.82 5.57 4.25
C GLY A 306 14.43 4.99 4.01
N GLY A 307 13.40 5.82 4.04
CA GLY A 307 12.03 5.50 3.73
C GLY A 307 11.62 5.84 2.29
N GLY A 308 10.32 6.07 2.07
CA GLY A 308 9.75 6.44 0.77
C GLY A 308 8.24 6.40 0.78
N GLY A 309 7.64 6.47 -0.40
CA GLY A 309 6.19 6.47 -0.61
C GLY A 309 5.80 7.34 -1.80
N HIS A 310 4.56 7.81 -1.77
CA HIS A 310 4.03 8.77 -2.74
C HIS A 310 4.37 10.22 -2.35
N GLU A 311 4.26 11.12 -3.32
CA GLU A 311 4.53 12.57 -3.12
C GLU A 311 3.77 13.15 -1.92
N LYS A 312 2.51 12.75 -1.72
CA LYS A 312 1.61 13.25 -0.68
C LYS A 312 1.45 12.33 0.53
N ALA A 313 2.01 11.12 0.49
CA ALA A 313 1.89 10.12 1.55
C ALA A 313 3.15 9.24 1.60
N ALA A 314 3.96 9.39 2.63
CA ALA A 314 5.22 8.67 2.76
C ALA A 314 5.51 8.26 4.21
N GLY A 315 6.40 7.29 4.36
CA GLY A 315 6.83 6.80 5.65
C GLY A 315 8.32 6.53 5.72
N ALA A 316 8.85 6.56 6.93
CA ALA A 316 10.25 6.30 7.22
C ALA A 316 10.43 5.71 8.63
N ILE A 317 11.67 5.44 9.00
CA ILE A 317 12.04 5.05 10.38
C ILE A 317 13.14 5.99 10.87
N ALA A 318 13.03 6.46 12.11
CA ALA A 318 14.09 7.23 12.75
C ALA A 318 14.37 6.76 14.17
N GLN A 319 15.63 6.88 14.58
CA GLN A 319 16.09 6.59 15.93
C GLN A 319 16.19 7.88 16.77
N GLY A 320 15.87 7.76 18.05
CA GLY A 320 15.88 8.81 19.06
C GLY A 320 14.62 8.80 19.90
N ASP A 321 14.56 9.62 20.94
CA ASP A 321 13.30 9.91 21.64
C ASP A 321 12.37 10.78 20.77
N VAL A 322 11.14 11.01 21.25
CA VAL A 322 10.10 11.78 20.52
C VAL A 322 10.62 13.15 20.09
N GLU A 323 11.31 13.87 21.00
CA GLU A 323 11.79 15.21 20.72
C GLU A 323 12.95 15.21 19.71
N GLN A 324 13.87 14.26 19.81
CA GLN A 324 14.97 14.10 18.85
C GLN A 324 14.46 13.75 17.45
N VAL A 325 13.47 12.85 17.35
CA VAL A 325 12.86 12.49 16.05
C VAL A 325 12.13 13.70 15.48
N LYS A 326 11.34 14.40 16.29
CA LYS A 326 10.66 15.65 15.92
C LYS A 326 11.65 16.68 15.34
N GLN A 327 12.75 16.94 16.04
CA GLN A 327 13.77 17.90 15.59
C GLN A 327 14.40 17.50 14.26
N LYS A 328 14.72 16.21 14.08
CA LYS A 328 15.26 15.68 12.82
C LYS A 328 14.29 15.89 11.65
N VAL A 329 13.04 15.54 11.84
CA VAL A 329 12.00 15.67 10.81
C VAL A 329 11.72 17.11 10.47
N MET A 330 11.54 17.97 11.50
CA MET A 330 11.29 19.40 11.33
C MET A 330 12.44 20.12 10.61
N LYS A 331 13.68 19.69 10.84
CA LYS A 331 14.84 20.24 10.11
C LYS A 331 14.73 20.05 8.60
N GLU A 332 14.21 18.91 8.14
CA GLU A 332 14.06 18.65 6.72
C GLU A 332 12.82 19.35 6.16
N ILE A 333 11.70 19.36 6.89
CA ILE A 333 10.47 20.06 6.49
C ILE A 333 10.74 21.55 6.27
N LYS A 334 11.46 22.22 7.18
CA LYS A 334 11.79 23.67 7.08
C LYS A 334 12.54 24.05 5.81
N LYS A 335 13.25 23.13 5.18
CA LYS A 335 13.98 23.42 3.92
C LYS A 335 13.07 23.59 2.71
N VAL A 336 11.88 23.00 2.78
CA VAL A 336 10.92 22.91 1.65
C VAL A 336 9.61 23.64 1.93
N LEU A 337 9.37 24.04 3.17
CA LEU A 337 8.19 24.79 3.58
C LEU A 337 8.28 26.25 3.08
N LYS A 338 7.18 26.77 2.51
CA LYS A 338 7.10 28.14 1.93
C LYS A 338 6.42 29.10 2.90
#